data_064175360c2b5943ee12e8ba432df92d
#
_entry.id   064175360c2b5943ee12e8ba432df92d
#
_cell.length_a   1.000
_cell.length_b   1.000
_cell.length_c   1.000
_cell.angle_alpha   90.00
_cell.angle_beta   90.00
_cell.angle_gamma   90.00
#
_symmetry.space_group_name_H-M   'P 1'
#
loop_
_entity.id
_entity.type
_entity.pdbx_description
1 polymer ?
#
loop_
_entity_poly.entity_id
_entity_poly.type
_entity_poly.pdbx_seq_one_letter_code
_entity_poly.pdbx_strand_id
1 'polypeptide(L)'
;MAVKGTKKNKFVKAWMAEHVNDPWVKEATRLGYRSRAAFKLIELADRDKLFRPGMSVVDLGAAPGSWTQVLRQRLGPKAAIVAIDLLPMAPVAGVTFLQADFREDDGLAQLENALDGRKADL
;
A
#
# COMPACT_ATOMS: atom_id res chain seq x y z
N MET A 1 0.54 30.98 -10.37
CA MET A 1 1.61 31.98 -10.20
C MET A 1 2.73 31.41 -9.34
N ALA A 2 3.92 31.41 -9.84
CA ALA A 2 5.06 30.86 -9.11
C ALA A 2 5.54 31.83 -8.04
N VAL A 3 5.69 31.37 -6.81
CA VAL A 3 6.31 32.14 -5.74
C VAL A 3 7.81 31.85 -5.79
N LYS A 4 8.55 32.77 -6.38
CA LYS A 4 10.01 32.63 -6.56
C LYS A 4 10.73 32.98 -5.27
N GLY A 5 11.75 32.20 -4.91
CA GLY A 5 12.71 32.53 -3.88
C GLY A 5 12.30 32.32 -2.45
N THR A 6 11.14 31.71 -2.17
CA THR A 6 10.79 31.38 -0.80
C THR A 6 11.52 30.12 -0.34
N LYS A 7 11.93 30.07 0.94
CA LYS A 7 12.57 28.87 1.53
C LYS A 7 11.74 27.62 1.34
N LYS A 8 10.42 27.74 1.45
CA LYS A 8 9.48 26.63 1.29
C LYS A 8 9.54 26.04 -0.12
N ASN A 9 9.56 26.88 -1.16
CA ASN A 9 9.64 26.42 -2.55
C ASN A 9 11.00 25.75 -2.85
N LYS A 10 12.08 26.28 -2.33
CA LYS A 10 13.42 25.68 -2.46
C LYS A 10 13.46 24.30 -1.79
N PHE A 11 12.89 24.19 -0.60
CA PHE A 11 12.81 22.93 0.13
C PHE A 11 12.02 21.88 -0.65
N VAL A 12 10.85 22.24 -1.17
CA VAL A 12 10.00 21.32 -1.94
C VAL A 12 10.70 20.86 -3.22
N LYS A 13 11.37 21.78 -3.93
CA LYS A 13 12.13 21.43 -5.13
C LYS A 13 13.29 20.47 -4.82
N ALA A 14 14.03 20.72 -3.75
CA ALA A 14 15.12 19.86 -3.33
C ALA A 14 14.62 18.47 -2.96
N TRP A 15 13.53 18.39 -2.21
CA TRP A 15 12.91 17.12 -1.85
C TRP A 15 12.43 16.35 -3.08
N MET A 16 11.78 17.02 -4.02
CA MET A 16 11.30 16.38 -5.25
C MET A 16 12.44 15.87 -6.11
N ALA A 17 13.55 16.65 -6.20
CA ALA A 17 14.73 16.21 -6.95
C ALA A 17 15.36 14.98 -6.33
N GLU A 18 15.48 14.92 -5.02
CA GLU A 18 16.00 13.75 -4.30
C GLU A 18 15.08 12.54 -4.53
N HIS A 19 13.77 12.74 -4.41
CA HIS A 19 12.79 11.66 -4.59
C HIS A 19 12.84 11.09 -6.00
N VAL A 20 12.84 11.94 -7.02
CA VAL A 20 12.90 11.53 -8.42
C VAL A 20 14.21 10.81 -8.76
N ASN A 21 15.31 11.22 -8.13
CA ASN A 21 16.62 10.62 -8.36
C ASN A 21 16.93 9.42 -7.44
N ASP A 22 16.04 9.09 -6.51
CA ASP A 22 16.19 7.92 -5.65
C ASP A 22 16.18 6.66 -6.51
N PRO A 23 17.23 5.82 -6.46
CA PRO A 23 17.29 4.61 -7.27
C PRO A 23 16.16 3.62 -6.98
N TRP A 24 15.65 3.60 -5.75
CA TRP A 24 14.52 2.75 -5.39
C TRP A 24 13.20 3.24 -5.98
N VAL A 25 13.03 4.56 -6.09
CA VAL A 25 11.87 5.15 -6.78
C VAL A 25 11.90 4.79 -8.26
N LYS A 26 13.05 4.90 -8.90
CA LYS A 26 13.23 4.52 -10.30
C LYS A 26 12.93 3.04 -10.52
N GLU A 27 13.44 2.19 -9.66
CA GLU A 27 13.22 0.75 -9.74
C GLU A 27 11.75 0.39 -9.53
N ALA A 28 11.08 1.02 -8.56
CA ALA A 28 9.66 0.82 -8.34
C ALA A 28 8.84 1.20 -9.59
N THR A 29 9.14 2.34 -10.18
CA THR A 29 8.49 2.79 -11.41
C THR A 29 8.73 1.78 -12.54
N ARG A 30 9.95 1.31 -12.71
CA ARG A 30 10.30 0.33 -13.74
C ARG A 30 9.51 -0.96 -13.60
N LEU A 31 9.31 -1.41 -12.36
CA LEU A 31 8.59 -2.66 -12.07
C LEU A 31 7.07 -2.49 -11.96
N GLY A 32 6.57 -1.26 -12.05
CA GLY A 32 5.14 -0.98 -12.00
C GLY A 32 4.56 -0.85 -10.59
N TYR A 33 5.40 -0.73 -9.57
CA TYR A 33 4.94 -0.48 -8.20
C TYR A 33 4.58 0.99 -7.99
N ARG A 34 3.55 1.23 -7.20
CA ARG A 34 3.06 2.58 -6.89
C ARG A 34 4.01 3.39 -6.02
N SER A 35 4.85 2.71 -5.24
CA SER A 35 5.89 3.34 -4.43
C SER A 35 7.02 2.37 -4.14
N ARG A 36 8.15 2.90 -3.69
CA ARG A 36 9.31 2.10 -3.28
C ARG A 36 9.04 1.27 -2.02
N ALA A 37 7.99 1.56 -1.28
CA ALA A 37 7.61 0.81 -0.09
C ALA A 37 7.38 -0.68 -0.39
N ALA A 38 7.08 -1.05 -1.64
CA ALA A 38 6.93 -2.43 -2.07
C ALA A 38 8.15 -3.28 -1.71
N PHE A 39 9.36 -2.74 -1.86
CA PHE A 39 10.60 -3.49 -1.62
C PHE A 39 10.77 -3.88 -0.16
N LYS A 40 10.31 -3.04 0.77
CA LYS A 40 10.37 -3.38 2.20
C LYS A 40 9.50 -4.59 2.52
N LEU A 41 8.31 -4.65 1.97
CA LEU A 41 7.44 -5.80 2.18
C LEU A 41 8.01 -7.07 1.54
N ILE A 42 8.56 -6.97 0.33
CA ILE A 42 9.19 -8.10 -0.35
C ILE A 42 10.35 -8.63 0.50
N GLU A 43 11.21 -7.75 1.00
CA GLU A 43 12.33 -8.13 1.87
C GLU A 43 11.85 -8.85 3.13
N LEU A 44 10.86 -8.29 3.83
CA LEU A 44 10.30 -8.87 5.05
C LEU A 44 9.66 -10.23 4.76
N ALA A 45 8.90 -10.32 3.67
CA ALA A 45 8.21 -11.55 3.30
C ALA A 45 9.19 -12.68 2.97
N ASP A 46 10.24 -12.37 2.25
CA ASP A 46 11.27 -13.36 1.87
C ASP A 46 12.09 -13.80 3.09
N ARG A 47 12.46 -12.85 3.95
CA ARG A 47 13.24 -13.15 5.14
C ARG A 47 12.47 -13.99 6.16
N ASP A 48 11.22 -13.60 6.43
CA ASP A 48 10.43 -14.19 7.53
C ASP A 48 9.39 -15.19 7.02
N LYS A 49 9.36 -15.46 5.72
CA LYS A 49 8.42 -16.39 5.07
C LYS A 49 6.97 -16.11 5.46
N LEU A 50 6.57 -14.84 5.31
CA LEU A 50 5.26 -14.37 5.76
C LEU A 50 4.10 -14.88 4.91
N PHE A 51 4.33 -15.17 3.65
CA PHE A 51 3.25 -15.44 2.70
C PHE A 51 3.00 -16.92 2.50
N ARG A 52 1.71 -17.29 2.54
CA ARG A 52 1.21 -18.60 2.15
C ARG A 52 0.08 -18.41 1.14
N PRO A 53 -0.03 -19.26 0.11
CA PRO A 53 -1.14 -19.17 -0.85
C PRO A 53 -2.50 -19.23 -0.13
N GLY A 54 -3.44 -18.41 -0.58
CA GLY A 54 -4.80 -18.41 -0.05
C GLY A 54 -5.01 -17.74 1.29
N MET A 55 -4.00 -17.03 1.83
CA MET A 55 -4.12 -16.29 3.10
C MET A 55 -5.23 -15.24 3.04
N SER A 56 -5.75 -14.89 4.22
CA SER A 56 -6.56 -13.69 4.43
C SER A 56 -5.67 -12.62 5.05
N VAL A 57 -5.54 -11.49 4.37
CA VAL A 57 -4.62 -10.41 4.75
C VAL A 57 -5.35 -9.09 4.81
N VAL A 58 -5.06 -8.30 5.84
CA VAL A 58 -5.52 -6.93 5.97
C VAL A 58 -4.33 -5.99 5.84
N ASP A 59 -4.43 -5.04 4.92
CA ASP A 59 -3.43 -4.01 4.68
C ASP A 59 -3.92 -2.69 5.27
N LEU A 60 -3.44 -2.34 6.46
CA LEU A 60 -3.83 -1.14 7.19
C LEU A 60 -2.97 0.05 6.71
N GLY A 61 -3.63 1.15 6.35
CA GLY A 61 -2.92 2.31 5.81
C GLY A 61 -2.40 2.03 4.40
N ALA A 62 -3.20 1.43 3.56
CA ALA A 62 -2.77 0.82 2.30
C ALA A 62 -2.33 1.81 1.22
N ALA A 63 -2.89 3.03 1.18
CA ALA A 63 -2.61 3.97 0.10
C ALA A 63 -1.12 4.36 0.05
N PRO A 64 -0.52 4.45 -1.12
CA PRO A 64 -1.08 4.37 -2.46
C PRO A 64 -1.33 2.96 -2.99
N GLY A 65 -0.93 1.90 -2.30
CA GLY A 65 -1.26 0.53 -2.66
C GLY A 65 -0.09 -0.32 -3.13
N SER A 66 1.15 0.07 -2.86
CA SER A 66 2.31 -0.75 -3.27
C SER A 66 2.40 -2.07 -2.51
N TRP A 67 2.11 -2.07 -1.22
CA TRP A 67 2.03 -3.31 -0.45
C TRP A 67 0.87 -4.18 -0.92
N THR A 68 -0.25 -3.56 -1.21
CA THR A 68 -1.42 -4.25 -1.77
C THR A 68 -1.08 -4.94 -3.08
N GLN A 69 -0.30 -4.29 -3.95
CA GLN A 69 0.18 -4.89 -5.19
C GLN A 69 1.04 -6.13 -4.94
N VAL A 70 1.99 -6.03 -4.00
CA VAL A 70 2.86 -7.16 -3.64
C VAL A 70 2.04 -8.34 -3.11
N LEU A 71 1.09 -8.06 -2.20
CA LEU A 71 0.21 -9.08 -1.65
C LEU A 71 -0.57 -9.81 -2.76
N ARG A 72 -1.15 -9.06 -3.69
CA ARG A 72 -1.90 -9.65 -4.79
C ARG A 72 -1.04 -10.53 -5.67
N GLN A 73 0.16 -10.09 -5.97
CA GLN A 73 1.10 -10.85 -6.82
C GLN A 73 1.60 -12.12 -6.15
N ARG A 74 1.92 -12.04 -4.85
CA ARG A 74 2.58 -13.12 -4.13
C ARG A 74 1.63 -14.17 -3.56
N LEU A 75 0.40 -13.79 -3.23
CA LEU A 75 -0.55 -14.69 -2.56
C LEU A 75 -1.45 -15.46 -3.52
N GLY A 76 -1.49 -15.07 -4.78
CA GLY A 76 -2.31 -15.73 -5.79
C GLY A 76 -3.80 -15.35 -5.72
N PRO A 77 -4.61 -15.87 -6.67
CA PRO A 77 -5.98 -15.40 -6.86
C PRO A 77 -6.98 -15.85 -5.78
N LYS A 78 -6.64 -16.84 -4.97
CA LYS A 78 -7.52 -17.34 -3.91
C LYS A 78 -7.38 -16.59 -2.61
N ALA A 79 -6.38 -15.73 -2.47
CA ALA A 79 -6.17 -14.96 -1.26
C ALA A 79 -7.26 -13.91 -1.09
N ALA A 80 -7.72 -13.72 0.15
CA ALA A 80 -8.63 -12.65 0.50
C ALA A 80 -7.79 -11.46 1.01
N ILE A 81 -7.76 -10.38 0.24
CA ILE A 81 -6.99 -9.18 0.57
C ILE A 81 -7.95 -8.03 0.75
N VAL A 82 -7.93 -7.43 1.93
CA VAL A 82 -8.70 -6.24 2.26
C VAL A 82 -7.72 -5.12 2.59
N ALA A 83 -7.78 -4.05 1.83
CA ALA A 83 -6.98 -2.85 2.04
C ALA A 83 -7.86 -1.75 2.60
N ILE A 84 -7.37 -1.00 3.57
CA ILE A 84 -8.12 0.08 4.20
C ILE A 84 -7.21 1.29 4.42
N ASP A 85 -7.72 2.48 4.11
CA ASP A 85 -7.02 3.75 4.34
C ASP A 85 -8.04 4.88 4.42
N LEU A 86 -7.68 5.94 5.11
CA LEU A 86 -8.45 7.19 5.11
C LEU A 86 -8.38 7.89 3.75
N LEU A 87 -7.26 7.75 3.06
CA LEU A 87 -7.04 8.34 1.75
C LEU A 87 -7.63 7.45 0.65
N PRO A 88 -8.08 8.06 -0.45
CA PRO A 88 -8.48 7.27 -1.61
C PRO A 88 -7.28 6.54 -2.23
N MET A 89 -7.57 5.43 -2.88
CA MET A 89 -6.54 4.62 -3.52
C MET A 89 -7.07 4.10 -4.84
N ALA A 90 -6.25 4.14 -5.89
CA ALA A 90 -6.60 3.51 -7.16
C ALA A 90 -6.80 2.00 -6.96
N PRO A 91 -7.80 1.39 -7.61
CA PRO A 91 -8.08 -0.03 -7.40
C PRO A 91 -6.90 -0.95 -7.72
N VAL A 92 -6.80 -2.04 -6.96
CA VAL A 92 -5.94 -3.18 -7.29
C VAL A 92 -6.87 -4.36 -7.58
N ALA A 93 -6.70 -4.98 -8.73
CA ALA A 93 -7.57 -6.06 -9.17
C ALA A 93 -7.60 -7.21 -8.14
N GLY A 94 -8.79 -7.67 -7.79
CA GLY A 94 -8.97 -8.77 -6.85
C GLY A 94 -8.81 -8.39 -5.38
N VAL A 95 -8.70 -7.12 -5.07
CA VAL A 95 -8.56 -6.60 -3.70
C VAL A 95 -9.80 -5.79 -3.34
N THR A 96 -10.31 -6.00 -2.14
CA THR A 96 -11.37 -5.15 -1.58
C THR A 96 -10.74 -3.95 -0.91
N PHE A 97 -11.07 -2.74 -1.38
CA PHE A 97 -10.57 -1.51 -0.77
C PHE A 97 -11.70 -0.81 0.00
N LEU A 98 -11.41 -0.42 1.23
CA LEU A 98 -12.31 0.34 2.10
C LEU A 98 -11.67 1.70 2.40
N GLN A 99 -12.32 2.77 2.02
CA GLN A 99 -11.93 4.11 2.43
C GLN A 99 -12.61 4.42 3.75
N ALA A 100 -11.94 4.12 4.85
CA ALA A 100 -12.50 4.23 6.19
C ALA A 100 -11.39 4.29 7.24
N ASP A 101 -11.79 4.64 8.47
CA ASP A 101 -10.90 4.62 9.63
C ASP A 101 -11.17 3.35 10.44
N PHE A 102 -10.22 2.41 10.46
CA PHE A 102 -10.37 1.16 11.19
C PHE A 102 -10.39 1.36 12.72
N ARG A 103 -10.00 2.54 13.20
CA ARG A 103 -10.08 2.89 14.64
C ARG A 103 -11.48 3.26 15.06
N GLU A 104 -12.35 3.60 14.12
CA GLU A 104 -13.75 3.94 14.38
C GLU A 104 -14.62 2.68 14.27
N ASP A 105 -15.73 2.67 15.03
CA ASP A 105 -16.64 1.51 15.05
C ASP A 105 -17.18 1.18 13.65
N ASP A 106 -17.54 2.20 12.88
CA ASP A 106 -18.06 2.01 11.53
C ASP A 106 -17.01 1.42 10.58
N GLY A 107 -15.79 1.94 10.63
CA GLY A 107 -14.68 1.42 9.83
C GLY A 107 -14.34 -0.01 10.21
N LEU A 108 -14.32 -0.33 11.48
CA LEU A 108 -14.09 -1.67 11.97
C LEU A 108 -15.19 -2.64 11.50
N ALA A 109 -16.45 -2.21 11.55
CA ALA A 109 -17.57 -3.03 11.07
C ALA A 109 -17.45 -3.31 9.57
N GLN A 110 -17.06 -2.32 8.77
CA GLN A 110 -16.82 -2.51 7.34
C GLN A 110 -15.72 -3.53 7.10
N LEU A 111 -14.64 -3.46 7.87
CA LEU A 111 -13.53 -4.40 7.77
C LEU A 111 -13.98 -5.83 8.10
N GLU A 112 -14.72 -6.01 9.19
CA GLU A 112 -15.24 -7.30 9.60
C GLU A 112 -16.17 -7.89 8.52
N ASN A 113 -17.05 -7.06 7.95
CA ASN A 113 -17.94 -7.48 6.86
C ASN A 113 -17.15 -7.90 5.62
N ALA A 114 -16.10 -7.18 5.27
CA ALA A 114 -15.26 -7.50 4.12
C ALA A 114 -14.51 -8.82 4.30
N LEU A 115 -14.15 -9.17 5.53
CA LEU A 115 -13.52 -10.44 5.85
C LEU A 115 -14.48 -11.62 5.79
N ASP A 116 -15.79 -11.35 5.89
CA ASP A 116 -16.85 -12.33 5.74
C ASP A 116 -16.64 -13.59 6.62
N GLY A 117 -16.46 -13.36 7.91
CA GLY A 117 -16.26 -14.42 8.91
C GLY A 117 -14.86 -15.03 8.93
N ARG A 118 -13.95 -14.60 8.06
CA ARG A 118 -12.56 -15.07 8.07
C ARG A 118 -11.78 -14.33 9.15
N LYS A 119 -10.78 -15.01 9.68
CA LYS A 119 -9.76 -14.37 10.51
C LYS A 119 -8.63 -13.91 9.62
N ALA A 120 -8.05 -12.76 9.90
CA ALA A 120 -6.86 -12.31 9.21
C ALA A 120 -5.67 -13.16 9.64
N ASP A 121 -4.94 -13.68 8.66
CA ASP A 121 -3.70 -14.43 8.90
C ASP A 121 -2.51 -13.49 9.06
N LEU A 122 -2.63 -12.31 8.45
CA LEU A 122 -1.59 -11.30 8.48
C LEU A 122 -2.20 -9.90 8.41
#